data_cb1953f0fbdc9744e5d198c139246c39
#
_entry.id   cb1953f0fbdc9744e5d198c139246c39
#
_cell.length_a   1.000
_cell.length_b   1.000
_cell.length_c   1.000
_cell.angle_alpha   90.00
_cell.angle_beta   90.00
_cell.angle_gamma   90.00
#
_symmetry.space_group_name_H-M   'P 1'
#
loop_
_entity.id
_entity.type
_entity.pdbx_description
1 polymer ?
#
loop_
_entity_poly.entity_id
_entity_poly.type
_entity_poly.pdbx_seq_one_letter_code
_entity_poly.pdbx_strand_id
1 'polypeptide(L)'
;AQSRVIEEAFINMNIPYKIVGGINFYSRKEIKDIIAYLKTIDNGMDDVAVKRIINVPKRGIGQTTINRITEYADMHNISFYDALLDAGFIDGIGRSVSKLRPFINLIEHYRALLSVDGCGVIKLINTILDDTGYMDGLKAEGTDEARARIENIEELINKAASFEESVDSPDGEDTSSLLSDFLENIALVADIDSVNEDT
;
A
#
# COMPACT_ATOMS: atom_id res chain seq x y z
N ALA A 1 10.66 19.38 -0.27
CA ALA A 1 10.39 20.32 0.84
C ALA A 1 10.21 21.77 0.36
N GLN A 2 10.98 22.26 -0.64
CA GLN A 2 10.85 23.66 -1.12
C GLN A 2 9.65 23.86 -2.05
N SER A 3 9.25 22.89 -2.84
CA SER A 3 8.09 22.99 -3.76
C SER A 3 6.80 23.27 -3.02
N ARG A 4 6.56 22.60 -1.89
CA ARG A 4 5.30 22.68 -1.14
C ARG A 4 4.98 24.09 -0.65
N VAL A 5 5.97 24.84 -0.15
CA VAL A 5 5.78 26.24 0.30
C VAL A 5 5.38 27.14 -0.87
N ILE A 6 5.95 26.87 -2.05
CA ILE A 6 5.65 27.61 -3.28
C ILE A 6 4.25 27.23 -3.79
N GLU A 7 3.89 25.95 -3.75
CA GLU A 7 2.57 25.44 -4.11
C GLU A 7 1.47 26.04 -3.23
N GLU A 8 1.65 26.01 -1.91
CA GLU A 8 0.73 26.64 -0.95
C GLU A 8 0.57 28.14 -1.24
N ALA A 9 1.66 28.83 -1.59
CA ALA A 9 1.60 30.26 -1.95
C ALA A 9 0.81 30.47 -3.26
N PHE A 10 0.99 29.62 -4.27
CA PHE A 10 0.26 29.71 -5.55
C PHE A 10 -1.23 29.40 -5.37
N ILE A 11 -1.57 28.40 -4.55
CA ILE A 11 -2.97 28.07 -4.20
C ILE A 11 -3.62 29.26 -3.50
N ASN A 12 -2.97 29.84 -2.49
CA ASN A 12 -3.49 30.97 -1.74
C ASN A 12 -3.67 32.25 -2.59
N MET A 13 -2.83 32.39 -3.61
CA MET A 13 -2.91 33.53 -4.55
C MET A 13 -3.81 33.25 -5.76
N ASN A 14 -4.43 32.06 -5.84
CA ASN A 14 -5.25 31.60 -6.95
C ASN A 14 -4.52 31.68 -8.31
N ILE A 15 -3.20 31.42 -8.30
CA ILE A 15 -2.34 31.41 -9.49
C ILE A 15 -2.32 30.00 -10.04
N PRO A 16 -2.77 29.77 -11.28
CA PRO A 16 -2.66 28.45 -11.90
C PRO A 16 -1.18 28.09 -12.08
N TYR A 17 -0.77 26.94 -11.57
CA TYR A 17 0.59 26.42 -11.70
C TYR A 17 0.58 24.97 -12.17
N LYS A 18 1.68 24.55 -12.78
CA LYS A 18 1.93 23.16 -13.17
C LYS A 18 3.27 22.75 -12.56
N ILE A 19 3.28 21.62 -11.83
CA ILE A 19 4.54 21.04 -11.35
C ILE A 19 5.15 20.26 -12.51
N VAL A 20 6.33 20.69 -12.96
CA VAL A 20 7.08 20.02 -14.04
C VAL A 20 8.29 19.32 -13.43
N GLY A 21 8.39 18.00 -13.60
CA GLY A 21 9.55 17.21 -13.20
C GLY A 21 9.56 16.71 -11.76
N GLY A 22 8.43 16.77 -11.05
CA GLY A 22 8.23 16.07 -9.78
C GLY A 22 7.86 14.60 -10.01
N ILE A 23 8.43 13.68 -9.23
CA ILE A 23 7.90 12.30 -9.18
C ILE A 23 6.48 12.39 -8.63
N ASN A 24 5.50 11.91 -9.41
CA ASN A 24 4.11 11.83 -8.98
C ASN A 24 4.03 11.23 -7.56
N PHE A 25 3.20 11.82 -6.69
CA PHE A 25 3.06 11.40 -5.29
C PHE A 25 2.83 9.89 -5.16
N TYR A 26 1.91 9.35 -5.96
CA TYR A 26 1.59 7.92 -5.94
C TYR A 26 2.66 7.03 -6.57
N SER A 27 3.65 7.61 -7.26
CA SER A 27 4.81 6.89 -7.80
C SER A 27 5.96 6.73 -6.80
N ARG A 28 5.93 7.42 -5.67
CA ARG A 28 6.95 7.34 -4.61
C ARG A 28 6.97 5.95 -4.00
N LYS A 29 8.18 5.48 -3.68
CA LYS A 29 8.40 4.09 -3.23
C LYS A 29 7.56 3.73 -2.01
N GLU A 30 7.62 4.55 -0.95
CA GLU A 30 6.91 4.36 0.32
C GLU A 30 5.40 4.36 0.13
N ILE A 31 4.88 5.20 -0.75
CA ILE A 31 3.45 5.27 -1.07
C ILE A 31 3.02 4.01 -1.82
N LYS A 32 3.78 3.58 -2.82
CA LYS A 32 3.53 2.32 -3.53
C LYS A 32 3.58 1.11 -2.60
N ASP A 33 4.46 1.11 -1.59
CA ASP A 33 4.56 0.02 -0.63
C ASP A 33 3.28 -0.06 0.22
N ILE A 34 2.78 1.07 0.75
CA ILE A 34 1.56 1.11 1.55
C ILE A 34 0.34 0.75 0.70
N ILE A 35 0.19 1.34 -0.48
CA ILE A 35 -0.91 1.02 -1.41
C ILE A 35 -0.89 -0.47 -1.79
N ALA A 36 0.28 -1.08 -1.97
CA ALA A 36 0.38 -2.49 -2.26
C ALA A 36 -0.08 -3.36 -1.07
N TYR A 37 0.17 -2.94 0.18
CA TYR A 37 -0.45 -3.57 1.35
C TYR A 37 -1.97 -3.47 1.30
N LEU A 38 -2.51 -2.27 1.10
CA LEU A 38 -3.96 -2.04 1.03
C LEU A 38 -4.62 -2.88 -0.07
N LYS A 39 -4.07 -2.92 -1.28
CA LYS A 39 -4.56 -3.77 -2.38
C LYS A 39 -4.52 -5.26 -2.05
N THR A 40 -3.45 -5.72 -1.39
CA THR A 40 -3.33 -7.13 -1.00
C THR A 40 -4.37 -7.50 0.06
N ILE A 41 -4.68 -6.59 0.98
CA ILE A 41 -5.68 -6.77 2.03
C ILE A 41 -7.09 -6.78 1.42
N ASP A 42 -7.37 -5.86 0.50
CA ASP A 42 -8.66 -5.72 -0.16
C ASP A 42 -9.10 -7.03 -0.82
N ASN A 43 -8.34 -7.54 -1.78
CA ASN A 43 -8.74 -8.76 -2.49
C ASN A 43 -7.61 -9.75 -2.84
N GLY A 44 -6.34 -9.33 -2.73
CA GLY A 44 -5.18 -10.18 -3.03
C GLY A 44 -5.02 -10.58 -4.51
N MET A 45 -5.81 -10.00 -5.42
CA MET A 45 -5.79 -10.35 -6.85
C MET A 45 -4.68 -9.63 -7.64
N ASP A 46 -4.12 -8.55 -7.08
CA ASP A 46 -3.01 -7.82 -7.69
C ASP A 46 -1.67 -8.49 -7.34
N ASP A 47 -1.25 -9.45 -8.15
CA ASP A 47 0.02 -10.17 -7.98
C ASP A 47 1.24 -9.26 -7.88
N VAL A 48 1.22 -8.11 -8.58
CA VAL A 48 2.30 -7.13 -8.53
C VAL A 48 2.36 -6.50 -7.15
N ALA A 49 1.21 -6.17 -6.56
CA ALA A 49 1.12 -5.64 -5.22
C ALA A 49 1.63 -6.66 -4.18
N VAL A 50 1.18 -7.91 -4.24
CA VAL A 50 1.61 -8.97 -3.31
C VAL A 50 3.11 -9.20 -3.41
N LYS A 51 3.65 -9.36 -4.64
CA LYS A 51 5.09 -9.57 -4.87
C LYS A 51 5.93 -8.38 -4.42
N ARG A 52 5.38 -7.16 -4.46
CA ARG A 52 6.04 -5.96 -3.97
C ARG A 52 6.27 -5.99 -2.46
N ILE A 53 5.26 -6.36 -1.69
CA ILE A 53 5.30 -6.26 -0.22
C ILE A 53 5.77 -7.51 0.50
N ILE A 54 5.87 -8.64 -0.17
CA ILE A 54 6.24 -9.92 0.46
C ILE A 54 7.58 -9.85 1.22
N ASN A 55 8.49 -8.97 0.79
CA ASN A 55 9.77 -8.67 1.43
C ASN A 55 9.90 -7.21 1.91
N VAL A 56 8.80 -6.52 2.14
CA VAL A 56 8.78 -5.15 2.70
C VAL A 56 7.93 -5.16 3.98
N PRO A 57 8.55 -5.09 5.16
CA PRO A 57 9.99 -5.12 5.44
C PRO A 57 10.64 -6.46 5.07
N LYS A 58 11.98 -6.50 5.08
CA LYS A 58 12.74 -7.68 4.65
C LYS A 58 12.43 -8.91 5.50
N ARG A 59 11.89 -9.98 4.85
CA ARG A 59 11.53 -11.26 5.50
C ARG A 59 12.45 -12.42 5.09
N GLY A 60 13.41 -12.18 4.19
CA GLY A 60 14.33 -13.21 3.73
C GLY A 60 13.70 -14.28 2.84
N ILE A 61 12.63 -13.93 2.12
CA ILE A 61 11.99 -14.76 1.10
C ILE A 61 12.79 -14.59 -0.19
N GLY A 62 13.42 -15.67 -0.66
CA GLY A 62 14.28 -15.62 -1.83
C GLY A 62 13.51 -15.63 -3.16
N GLN A 63 14.16 -15.12 -4.22
CA GLN A 63 13.57 -15.06 -5.57
C GLN A 63 13.16 -16.45 -6.08
N THR A 64 13.94 -17.50 -5.76
CA THR A 64 13.59 -18.89 -6.12
C THR A 64 12.25 -19.32 -5.53
N THR A 65 11.96 -18.91 -4.30
CA THR A 65 10.67 -19.20 -3.64
C THR A 65 9.54 -18.46 -4.35
N ILE A 66 9.74 -17.18 -4.65
CA ILE A 66 8.76 -16.36 -5.38
C ILE A 66 8.46 -16.96 -6.76
N ASN A 67 9.51 -17.38 -7.50
CA ASN A 67 9.34 -17.99 -8.82
C ASN A 67 8.51 -19.28 -8.75
N ARG A 68 8.79 -20.16 -7.78
CA ARG A 68 8.03 -21.42 -7.60
C ARG A 68 6.57 -21.19 -7.26
N ILE A 69 6.29 -20.18 -6.43
CA ILE A 69 4.90 -19.80 -6.12
C ILE A 69 4.22 -19.25 -7.38
N THR A 70 4.93 -18.44 -8.18
CA THR A 70 4.39 -17.92 -9.45
C THR A 70 4.09 -19.06 -10.43
N GLU A 71 5.01 -19.99 -10.61
CA GLU A 71 4.82 -21.16 -11.47
C GLU A 71 3.61 -22.02 -11.03
N TYR A 72 3.44 -22.18 -9.72
CA TYR A 72 2.29 -22.90 -9.16
C TYR A 72 0.98 -22.13 -9.41
N ALA A 73 0.97 -20.82 -9.20
CA ALA A 73 -0.18 -19.96 -9.47
C ALA A 73 -0.60 -20.04 -10.95
N ASP A 74 0.37 -19.93 -11.87
CA ASP A 74 0.14 -20.02 -13.31
C ASP A 74 -0.41 -21.40 -13.71
N MET A 75 0.14 -22.50 -13.18
CA MET A 75 -0.32 -23.87 -13.47
C MET A 75 -1.75 -24.13 -12.98
N HIS A 76 -2.17 -23.52 -11.89
CA HIS A 76 -3.48 -23.72 -11.29
C HIS A 76 -4.48 -22.64 -11.66
N ASN A 77 -4.05 -21.61 -12.42
CA ASN A 77 -4.84 -20.45 -12.81
C ASN A 77 -5.49 -19.75 -11.57
N ILE A 78 -4.68 -19.52 -10.55
CA ILE A 78 -5.03 -18.84 -9.31
C ILE A 78 -4.13 -17.62 -9.09
N SER A 79 -4.52 -16.71 -8.18
CA SER A 79 -3.68 -15.56 -7.82
C SER A 79 -2.40 -15.99 -7.11
N PHE A 80 -1.38 -15.14 -7.15
CA PHE A 80 -0.14 -15.37 -6.39
C PHE A 80 -0.43 -15.47 -4.88
N TYR A 81 -1.42 -14.72 -4.38
CA TYR A 81 -1.80 -14.79 -2.97
C TYR A 81 -2.45 -16.13 -2.62
N ASP A 82 -3.35 -16.65 -3.46
CA ASP A 82 -3.94 -17.97 -3.25
C ASP A 82 -2.86 -19.06 -3.28
N ALA A 83 -1.90 -18.96 -4.19
CA ALA A 83 -0.75 -19.86 -4.23
C ALA A 83 0.13 -19.76 -2.97
N LEU A 84 0.22 -18.58 -2.31
CA LEU A 84 0.87 -18.45 -1.01
C LEU A 84 0.15 -19.23 0.09
N LEU A 85 -1.19 -19.24 0.07
CA LEU A 85 -1.97 -20.02 1.03
C LEU A 85 -1.71 -21.53 0.86
N ASP A 86 -1.48 -21.97 -0.38
CA ASP A 86 -1.16 -23.34 -0.75
C ASP A 86 0.34 -23.68 -0.64
N ALA A 87 1.18 -22.77 -0.09
CA ALA A 87 2.63 -22.93 -0.08
C ALA A 87 3.13 -24.28 0.52
N GLY A 88 2.36 -24.88 1.41
CA GLY A 88 2.66 -26.19 1.99
C GLY A 88 2.63 -27.35 0.99
N PHE A 89 1.93 -27.18 -0.14
CA PHE A 89 1.76 -28.21 -1.19
C PHE A 89 2.70 -27.98 -2.38
N ILE A 90 3.45 -26.87 -2.41
CA ILE A 90 4.34 -26.55 -3.53
C ILE A 90 5.69 -27.25 -3.35
N ASP A 91 6.04 -28.10 -4.31
CA ASP A 91 7.31 -28.81 -4.29
C ASP A 91 8.52 -27.88 -4.30
N GLY A 92 9.49 -28.22 -3.45
CA GLY A 92 10.76 -27.49 -3.37
C GLY A 92 10.72 -26.15 -2.61
N ILE A 93 9.60 -25.71 -2.05
CA ILE A 93 9.52 -24.54 -1.17
C ILE A 93 9.98 -24.90 0.26
N GLY A 94 9.67 -26.08 0.76
CA GLY A 94 10.16 -26.68 1.99
C GLY A 94 10.35 -25.71 3.17
N ARG A 95 11.62 -25.38 3.49
CA ARG A 95 11.97 -24.49 4.59
C ARG A 95 11.47 -23.05 4.45
N SER A 96 11.12 -22.62 3.24
CA SER A 96 10.62 -21.25 3.00
C SER A 96 9.19 -21.05 3.50
N VAL A 97 8.41 -22.11 3.69
CA VAL A 97 7.04 -22.04 4.23
C VAL A 97 7.01 -21.34 5.60
N SER A 98 8.00 -21.62 6.46
CA SER A 98 8.10 -20.96 7.77
C SER A 98 8.32 -19.43 7.69
N LYS A 99 8.90 -18.94 6.58
CA LYS A 99 9.10 -17.51 6.34
C LYS A 99 7.89 -16.85 5.67
N LEU A 100 7.10 -17.61 4.92
CA LEU A 100 5.87 -17.14 4.28
C LEU A 100 4.73 -16.99 5.27
N ARG A 101 4.62 -17.91 6.23
CA ARG A 101 3.52 -17.94 7.21
C ARG A 101 3.33 -16.64 8.00
N PRO A 102 4.38 -15.96 8.50
CA PRO A 102 4.21 -14.68 9.18
C PRO A 102 3.60 -13.60 8.27
N PHE A 103 3.95 -13.58 6.98
CA PHE A 103 3.37 -12.65 6.01
C PHE A 103 1.89 -12.95 5.76
N ILE A 104 1.55 -14.23 5.53
CA ILE A 104 0.17 -14.67 5.34
C ILE A 104 -0.67 -14.30 6.58
N ASN A 105 -0.21 -14.65 7.78
CA ASN A 105 -0.91 -14.35 9.02
C ASN A 105 -1.13 -12.84 9.21
N LEU A 106 -0.18 -12.01 8.80
CA LEU A 106 -0.27 -10.57 8.87
C LEU A 106 -1.39 -10.03 7.96
N ILE A 107 -1.45 -10.49 6.72
CA ILE A 107 -2.51 -10.08 5.78
C ILE A 107 -3.88 -10.55 6.26
N GLU A 108 -4.00 -11.80 6.72
CA GLU A 108 -5.26 -12.32 7.25
C GLU A 108 -5.70 -11.58 8.52
N HIS A 109 -4.75 -11.17 9.36
CA HIS A 109 -5.05 -10.32 10.51
C HIS A 109 -5.66 -8.99 10.07
N TYR A 110 -5.08 -8.33 9.08
CA TYR A 110 -5.60 -7.05 8.57
C TYR A 110 -6.98 -7.21 7.91
N ARG A 111 -7.21 -8.31 7.19
CA ARG A 111 -8.54 -8.63 6.65
C ARG A 111 -9.58 -8.81 7.75
N ALA A 112 -9.20 -9.49 8.82
CA ALA A 112 -10.08 -9.65 9.99
C ALA A 112 -10.38 -8.31 10.68
N LEU A 113 -9.43 -7.36 10.71
CA LEU A 113 -9.66 -6.02 11.25
C LEU A 113 -10.70 -5.23 10.45
N LEU A 114 -10.75 -5.38 9.13
CA LEU A 114 -11.76 -4.74 8.29
C LEU A 114 -13.19 -5.21 8.58
N SER A 115 -13.34 -6.43 9.12
CA SER A 115 -14.64 -6.97 9.52
C SER A 115 -15.13 -6.47 10.89
N VAL A 116 -14.33 -5.63 11.56
CA VAL A 116 -14.67 -5.04 12.87
C VAL A 116 -15.17 -3.62 12.66
N ASP A 117 -16.36 -3.32 13.18
CA ASP A 117 -16.96 -1.99 13.12
C ASP A 117 -15.97 -0.89 13.55
N GLY A 118 -15.90 0.17 12.76
CA GLY A 118 -15.03 1.31 13.03
C GLY A 118 -13.54 1.10 12.67
N CYS A 119 -13.21 0.11 11.83
CA CYS A 119 -11.88 -0.01 11.25
C CYS A 119 -11.81 0.73 9.90
N GLY A 120 -11.62 2.05 9.93
CA GLY A 120 -11.39 2.84 8.73
C GLY A 120 -10.01 2.63 8.10
N VAL A 121 -9.80 3.24 6.94
CA VAL A 121 -8.54 3.20 6.17
C VAL A 121 -7.37 3.78 6.95
N ILE A 122 -7.60 4.89 7.69
CA ILE A 122 -6.57 5.52 8.54
C ILE A 122 -6.05 4.53 9.58
N LYS A 123 -6.98 3.88 10.28
CA LYS A 123 -6.63 2.91 11.32
C LYS A 123 -5.86 1.72 10.74
N LEU A 124 -6.28 1.25 9.56
CA LEU A 124 -5.60 0.17 8.85
C LEU A 124 -4.17 0.59 8.45
N ILE A 125 -3.98 1.77 7.86
CA ILE A 125 -2.66 2.28 7.47
C ILE A 125 -1.75 2.36 8.70
N ASN A 126 -2.21 2.97 9.80
CA ASN A 126 -1.41 3.08 11.02
C ASN A 126 -1.04 1.71 11.58
N THR A 127 -1.98 0.76 11.63
CA THR A 127 -1.71 -0.61 12.07
C THR A 127 -0.66 -1.30 11.20
N ILE A 128 -0.72 -1.14 9.86
CA ILE A 128 0.30 -1.68 8.95
C ILE A 128 1.69 -1.08 9.26
N LEU A 129 1.76 0.24 9.45
CA LEU A 129 3.02 0.95 9.73
C LEU A 129 3.65 0.49 11.04
N ASP A 130 2.82 0.31 12.09
CA ASP A 130 3.26 -0.10 13.42
C ASP A 130 3.70 -1.58 13.43
N ASP A 131 2.85 -2.49 12.95
CA ASP A 131 3.13 -3.94 12.96
C ASP A 131 4.32 -4.32 12.08
N THR A 132 4.53 -3.61 10.98
CA THR A 132 5.67 -3.84 10.10
C THR A 132 6.93 -3.15 10.56
N GLY A 133 6.85 -2.21 11.50
CA GLY A 133 7.96 -1.35 11.90
C GLY A 133 8.48 -0.45 10.77
N TYR A 134 7.63 -0.17 9.77
CA TYR A 134 8.04 0.60 8.58
C TYR A 134 8.51 2.00 8.95
N MET A 135 7.73 2.70 9.81
CA MET A 135 8.09 4.03 10.31
C MET A 135 9.35 4.02 11.16
N ASP A 136 9.52 3.01 12.01
CA ASP A 136 10.70 2.89 12.86
C ASP A 136 11.97 2.62 12.04
N GLY A 137 11.85 1.84 10.97
CA GLY A 137 12.91 1.64 10.00
C GLY A 137 13.36 2.95 9.36
N LEU A 138 12.43 3.78 8.89
CA LEU A 138 12.74 5.10 8.32
C LEU A 138 13.34 6.05 9.36
N LYS A 139 12.81 6.10 10.57
CA LYS A 139 13.37 6.92 11.66
C LYS A 139 14.81 6.51 12.01
N ALA A 140 15.08 5.21 11.99
CA ALA A 140 16.41 4.67 12.27
C ALA A 140 17.46 5.01 11.19
N GLU A 141 17.04 5.21 9.92
CA GLU A 141 17.92 5.67 8.85
C GLU A 141 18.49 7.08 9.11
N GLY A 142 17.72 7.98 9.72
CA GLY A 142 18.15 9.31 10.17
C GLY A 142 18.56 10.28 9.05
N THR A 143 18.32 9.94 7.79
CA THR A 143 18.68 10.74 6.62
C THR A 143 17.58 11.74 6.25
N ASP A 144 17.94 12.79 5.49
CA ASP A 144 16.94 13.74 4.98
C ASP A 144 15.96 13.06 4.01
N GLU A 145 16.42 12.05 3.26
CA GLU A 145 15.57 11.23 2.40
C GLU A 145 14.56 10.42 3.20
N ALA A 146 14.97 9.83 4.32
CA ALA A 146 14.05 9.10 5.20
C ALA A 146 13.01 10.03 5.83
N ARG A 147 13.40 11.25 6.21
CA ARG A 147 12.44 12.27 6.69
C ARG A 147 11.42 12.65 5.63
N ALA A 148 11.86 12.87 4.39
CA ALA A 148 10.95 13.15 3.28
C ALA A 148 9.97 12.00 3.03
N ARG A 149 10.40 10.73 3.19
CA ARG A 149 9.50 9.57 3.08
C ARG A 149 8.49 9.53 4.21
N ILE A 150 8.88 9.87 5.44
CA ILE A 150 7.96 10.00 6.58
C ILE A 150 6.90 11.06 6.29
N GLU A 151 7.29 12.25 5.83
CA GLU A 151 6.36 13.32 5.44
C GLU A 151 5.38 12.85 4.34
N ASN A 152 5.86 12.07 3.37
CA ASN A 152 4.99 11.49 2.33
C ASN A 152 3.95 10.51 2.90
N ILE A 153 4.35 9.70 3.88
CA ILE A 153 3.43 8.76 4.56
C ILE A 153 2.38 9.54 5.36
N GLU A 154 2.78 10.58 6.08
CA GLU A 154 1.86 11.46 6.81
C GLU A 154 0.88 12.16 5.84
N GLU A 155 1.33 12.56 4.66
CA GLU A 155 0.46 13.10 3.62
C GLU A 155 -0.55 12.07 3.11
N LEU A 156 -0.16 10.80 2.94
CA LEU A 156 -1.09 9.73 2.57
C LEU A 156 -2.16 9.51 3.65
N ILE A 157 -1.77 9.54 4.92
CA ILE A 157 -2.71 9.42 6.04
C ILE A 157 -3.70 10.60 6.04
N ASN A 158 -3.23 11.83 5.78
CA ASN A 158 -4.10 13.00 5.68
C ASN A 158 -5.08 12.88 4.50
N LYS A 159 -4.65 12.34 3.36
CA LYS A 159 -5.53 12.05 2.21
C LYS A 159 -6.59 11.00 2.55
N ALA A 160 -6.23 9.95 3.29
CA ALA A 160 -7.18 8.96 3.79
C ALA A 160 -8.19 9.60 4.76
N ALA A 161 -7.75 10.51 5.64
CA ALA A 161 -8.64 11.24 6.55
C ALA A 161 -9.66 12.10 5.79
N SER A 162 -9.19 12.88 4.82
CA SER A 162 -10.08 13.70 3.98
C SER A 162 -11.05 12.85 3.17
N PHE A 163 -10.64 11.65 2.74
CA PHE A 163 -11.51 10.72 2.06
C PHE A 163 -12.59 10.18 3.00
N GLU A 164 -12.23 9.68 4.19
CA GLU A 164 -13.19 9.20 5.19
C GLU A 164 -14.20 10.27 5.61
N GLU A 165 -13.76 11.54 5.77
CA GLU A 165 -14.63 12.68 6.05
C GLU A 165 -15.60 12.99 4.88
N SER A 166 -15.19 12.73 3.63
CA SER A 166 -16.01 13.00 2.45
C SER A 166 -17.08 11.94 2.17
N VAL A 167 -16.85 10.71 2.65
CA VAL A 167 -17.84 9.63 2.62
C VAL A 167 -18.76 9.81 3.81
N ASP A 168 -19.81 10.62 3.61
CA ASP A 168 -20.84 10.87 4.61
C ASP A 168 -21.68 9.59 4.79
N SER A 169 -21.22 8.69 5.68
CA SER A 169 -21.93 7.45 6.02
C SER A 169 -22.73 7.68 7.30
N PRO A 170 -24.03 8.06 7.21
CA PRO A 170 -24.87 8.23 8.39
C PRO A 170 -25.18 6.93 9.12
N ASP A 171 -25.05 5.77 8.47
CA ASP A 171 -25.44 4.48 9.02
C ASP A 171 -24.59 3.33 8.46
N GLY A 172 -23.59 2.90 9.24
CA GLY A 172 -23.14 1.51 9.29
C GLY A 172 -22.79 0.79 7.97
N GLU A 173 -22.27 1.51 6.95
CA GLU A 173 -21.77 0.84 5.75
C GLU A 173 -20.55 -0.02 6.07
N ASP A 174 -20.52 -1.18 5.43
CA ASP A 174 -19.47 -2.19 5.55
C ASP A 174 -18.09 -1.56 5.30
N THR A 175 -17.24 -1.52 6.31
CA THR A 175 -15.89 -0.93 6.24
C THR A 175 -15.00 -1.60 5.18
N SER A 176 -15.39 -2.76 4.65
CA SER A 176 -14.72 -3.40 3.52
C SER A 176 -14.93 -2.63 2.21
N SER A 177 -16.09 -2.01 2.00
CA SER A 177 -16.36 -1.17 0.83
C SER A 177 -15.51 0.12 0.87
N LEU A 178 -15.31 0.70 2.06
CA LEU A 178 -14.54 1.93 2.23
C LEU A 178 -13.08 1.80 1.76
N LEU A 179 -12.45 0.63 1.97
CA LEU A 179 -11.09 0.38 1.48
C LEU A 179 -11.05 0.31 -0.05
N SER A 180 -11.99 -0.42 -0.66
CA SER A 180 -12.09 -0.54 -2.12
C SER A 180 -12.33 0.82 -2.77
N ASP A 181 -13.25 1.62 -2.22
CA ASP A 181 -13.57 2.97 -2.69
C ASP A 181 -12.37 3.92 -2.57
N PHE A 182 -11.61 3.82 -1.48
CA PHE A 182 -10.38 4.58 -1.32
C PHE A 182 -9.33 4.22 -2.37
N LEU A 183 -9.15 2.93 -2.66
CA LEU A 183 -8.21 2.45 -3.68
C LEU A 183 -8.64 2.89 -5.08
N GLU A 184 -9.93 2.90 -5.40
CA GLU A 184 -10.46 3.44 -6.66
C GLU A 184 -10.22 4.94 -6.76
N ASN A 185 -10.45 5.70 -5.68
CA ASN A 185 -10.16 7.13 -5.64
C ASN A 185 -8.68 7.42 -5.93
N ILE A 186 -7.77 6.66 -5.30
CA ILE A 186 -6.32 6.78 -5.57
C ILE A 186 -6.00 6.50 -7.04
N ALA A 187 -6.59 5.45 -7.62
CA ALA A 187 -6.34 5.08 -9.01
C ALA A 187 -6.77 6.20 -9.97
N LEU A 188 -7.96 6.77 -9.77
CA LEU A 188 -8.46 7.90 -10.56
C LEU A 188 -7.55 9.13 -10.48
N VAL A 189 -7.09 9.50 -9.28
CA VAL A 189 -6.20 10.66 -9.09
C VAL A 189 -4.83 10.41 -9.71
N ALA A 190 -4.27 9.21 -9.55
CA ALA A 190 -2.98 8.85 -10.13
C ALA A 190 -2.99 8.87 -11.67
N ASP A 191 -4.09 8.45 -12.30
CA ASP A 191 -4.26 8.49 -13.75
C ASP A 191 -4.37 9.93 -14.28
N ILE A 192 -5.11 10.80 -13.59
CA ILE A 192 -5.22 12.23 -13.94
C ILE A 192 -3.84 12.90 -13.87
N ASP A 193 -3.06 12.61 -12.84
CA ASP A 193 -1.71 13.16 -12.70
C ASP A 193 -0.77 12.68 -13.82
N SER A 194 -0.90 11.42 -14.27
CA SER A 194 -0.09 10.88 -15.36
C SER A 194 -0.41 11.51 -16.72
N VAL A 195 -1.69 11.77 -17.02
CA VAL A 195 -2.14 12.41 -18.27
C VAL A 195 -1.67 13.86 -18.36
N ASN A 196 -1.55 14.56 -17.24
CA ASN A 196 -1.06 15.94 -17.19
C ASN A 196 0.45 16.07 -17.39
N GLU A 197 1.23 14.99 -17.27
CA GLU A 197 2.68 15.00 -17.52
C GLU A 197 3.02 14.86 -19.03
N ASP A 198 2.13 14.29 -19.84
CA ASP A 198 2.35 14.03 -21.28
C ASP A 198 1.85 15.17 -22.20
N THR A 199 1.39 16.30 -21.63
CA THR A 199 0.89 17.47 -22.41
C THR A 199 1.69 18.73 -22.09
#